data_a9706ea4f1e4e7ef46dbe35e55272927
#
_entry.id   a9706ea4f1e4e7ef46dbe35e55272927
#
_cell.length_a   1.000
_cell.length_b   1.000
_cell.length_c   1.000
_cell.angle_alpha   90.00
_cell.angle_beta   90.00
_cell.angle_gamma   90.00
#
_symmetry.space_group_name_H-M   'P 1'
#
loop_
_entity.id
_entity.type
_entity.pdbx_description
1 polymer ?
#
loop_
_entity_poly.entity_id
_entity_poly.type
_entity_poly.pdbx_seq_one_letter_code
_entity_poly.pdbx_strand_id
1 'polypeptide(L)'
;SGMYEDIYADTDKGVNLADIWVENPSSTWDGSTADLFCLEIEAQWPDSDLSLNECEPRLKLDGVMFHISDDGEESIVPAVWHGIDQGHIDRVWFPEHECCSGVMPSADDEIVVDVRVAEGMDVGIGDRIAIGAGSGTLNYSIVGIGFHSNHLYYAQSGSLFPADPGTFATGYLTAEGLEKLANLSGGSANQLLIDIVGTPEYDLQSTTDIEGEEITLVIDKIDSILQDVHDSPSLVYSRSGVESVEFLRADAESAMDIYVPVTVMIAIVAGITIFLSLQRLVQSQAREIAILRTLGIPRNVIIPGYILMPVIIGLVGCLLGAIFGILFGAPSMLD
;
A
#
# COMPACT_ATOMS: atom_id res chain seq x y z
N SER A 1 4.80 -7.98 -8.74
CA SER A 1 5.56 -7.25 -7.72
C SER A 1 5.97 -5.87 -8.20
N GLY A 2 6.55 -5.70 -9.39
CA GLY A 2 7.03 -4.40 -9.89
C GLY A 2 6.01 -3.26 -9.85
N MET A 3 4.73 -3.55 -10.09
CA MET A 3 3.66 -2.51 -10.04
C MET A 3 3.51 -1.90 -8.64
N TYR A 4 3.47 -2.73 -7.60
CA TYR A 4 3.34 -2.23 -6.21
C TYR A 4 4.59 -1.47 -5.76
N GLU A 5 5.78 -1.90 -6.21
CA GLU A 5 7.04 -1.21 -5.97
C GLU A 5 7.04 0.17 -6.63
N ASP A 6 6.60 0.26 -7.88
CA ASP A 6 6.54 1.52 -8.63
C ASP A 6 5.56 2.49 -8.00
N ILE A 7 4.33 2.04 -7.66
CA ILE A 7 3.31 2.85 -6.99
C ILE A 7 3.84 3.38 -5.65
N TYR A 8 4.46 2.49 -4.87
CA TYR A 8 4.97 2.87 -3.57
C TYR A 8 6.14 3.83 -3.68
N ALA A 9 7.10 3.57 -4.58
CA ALA A 9 8.24 4.44 -4.81
C ALA A 9 7.86 5.82 -5.34
N ASP A 10 6.85 5.92 -6.20
CA ASP A 10 6.35 7.19 -6.69
C ASP A 10 5.61 7.96 -5.59
N THR A 11 4.83 7.26 -4.77
CA THR A 11 4.16 7.85 -3.62
C THR A 11 5.18 8.35 -2.59
N ASP A 12 6.22 7.58 -2.32
CA ASP A 12 7.28 7.95 -1.38
C ASP A 12 7.98 9.24 -1.80
N LYS A 13 8.31 9.42 -3.08
CA LYS A 13 8.88 10.67 -3.60
C LYS A 13 8.01 11.90 -3.35
N GLY A 14 6.68 11.75 -3.39
CA GLY A 14 5.72 12.83 -3.14
C GLY A 14 5.49 13.11 -1.66
N VAL A 15 5.57 12.09 -0.84
CA VAL A 15 5.20 12.07 0.58
C VAL A 15 6.40 12.27 1.50
N ASN A 16 7.58 11.78 1.14
CA ASN A 16 8.72 11.62 2.04
C ASN A 16 8.32 10.81 3.28
N LEU A 17 8.04 9.54 3.07
CA LEU A 17 7.54 8.66 4.10
C LEU A 17 8.59 8.43 5.18
N ALA A 18 8.18 8.49 6.44
CA ALA A 18 9.06 8.16 7.56
C ALA A 18 9.62 6.73 7.44
N ASP A 19 10.78 6.47 8.05
CA ASP A 19 11.41 5.15 8.08
C ASP A 19 11.02 4.35 9.31
N ILE A 20 10.81 5.05 10.45
CA ILE A 20 10.41 4.44 11.72
C ILE A 20 9.27 5.26 12.33
N TRP A 21 8.29 4.57 12.85
CA TRP A 21 7.18 5.13 13.63
C TRP A 21 7.29 4.69 15.07
N VAL A 22 7.06 5.64 15.97
CA VAL A 22 6.77 5.39 17.38
C VAL A 22 5.32 5.78 17.62
N GLU A 23 4.49 4.88 18.11
CA GLU A 23 3.09 5.16 18.43
C GLU A 23 2.79 4.90 19.89
N ASN A 24 2.06 5.82 20.53
CA ASN A 24 1.41 5.59 21.80
C ASN A 24 -0.07 5.29 21.57
N PRO A 25 -0.50 4.02 21.60
CA PRO A 25 -1.88 3.67 21.27
C PRO A 25 -2.89 4.04 22.37
N SER A 26 -2.43 4.44 23.55
CA SER A 26 -3.27 4.57 24.73
C SER A 26 -3.50 6.01 25.18
N SER A 27 -2.59 6.92 24.85
CA SER A 27 -2.61 8.30 25.31
C SER A 27 -1.80 9.24 24.41
N THR A 28 -1.92 10.53 24.67
CA THR A 28 -1.07 11.55 24.06
C THR A 28 0.01 11.98 25.03
N TRP A 29 1.17 12.33 24.51
CA TRP A 29 2.21 13.08 25.22
C TRP A 29 1.92 14.57 25.10
N ASP A 30 2.34 15.37 26.07
CA ASP A 30 2.44 16.82 25.87
C ASP A 30 3.64 17.14 24.97
N GLY A 31 3.60 18.32 24.32
CA GLY A 31 4.63 18.72 23.37
C GLY A 31 6.05 18.70 23.96
N SER A 32 6.21 19.09 25.22
CA SER A 32 7.52 19.08 25.87
C SER A 32 8.08 17.67 26.07
N THR A 33 7.22 16.70 26.30
CA THR A 33 7.60 15.27 26.38
C THR A 33 7.92 14.72 25.00
N ALA A 34 7.13 15.03 23.99
CA ALA A 34 7.36 14.58 22.62
C ALA A 34 8.68 15.15 22.06
N ASP A 35 8.94 16.43 22.27
CA ASP A 35 10.19 17.09 21.89
C ASP A 35 11.40 16.48 22.64
N LEU A 36 11.23 16.15 23.93
CA LEU A 36 12.27 15.49 24.71
C LEU A 36 12.62 14.13 24.13
N PHE A 37 11.65 13.33 23.68
CA PHE A 37 11.90 12.05 23.04
C PHE A 37 12.76 12.22 21.79
N CYS A 38 12.42 13.15 20.91
CA CYS A 38 13.22 13.41 19.71
C CYS A 38 14.65 13.86 20.08
N LEU A 39 14.82 14.71 21.07
CA LEU A 39 16.15 15.14 21.55
C LEU A 39 16.97 13.97 22.14
N GLU A 40 16.35 13.09 22.91
CA GLU A 40 17.03 11.93 23.47
C GLU A 40 17.38 10.89 22.41
N ILE A 41 16.50 10.67 21.43
CA ILE A 41 16.75 9.83 20.27
C ILE A 41 17.95 10.33 19.47
N GLU A 42 18.01 11.65 19.19
CA GLU A 42 19.13 12.27 18.50
C GLU A 42 20.43 12.14 19.31
N ALA A 43 20.38 12.43 20.61
CA ALA A 43 21.54 12.37 21.49
C ALA A 43 22.11 10.96 21.70
N GLN A 44 21.27 9.96 21.66
CA GLN A 44 21.62 8.55 21.92
C GLN A 44 21.53 7.65 20.68
N TRP A 45 21.49 8.26 19.48
CA TRP A 45 21.45 7.50 18.23
C TRP A 45 22.54 6.42 18.20
N PRO A 46 22.23 5.19 17.82
CA PRO A 46 23.22 4.10 17.84
C PRO A 46 24.37 4.34 16.85
N ASP A 47 25.53 3.77 17.13
CA ASP A 47 26.67 3.73 16.21
C ASP A 47 26.38 2.70 15.12
N SER A 48 25.74 3.13 14.05
CA SER A 48 25.33 2.35 12.88
C SER A 48 25.64 3.10 11.59
N ASP A 49 25.58 2.41 10.47
CA ASP A 49 25.71 3.05 9.16
C ASP A 49 24.49 3.94 8.80
N LEU A 50 23.41 3.81 9.57
CA LEU A 50 22.19 4.63 9.43
C LEU A 50 22.35 5.93 10.24
N SER A 51 22.07 7.05 9.62
CA SER A 51 22.13 8.38 10.24
C SER A 51 20.73 8.99 10.34
N LEU A 52 20.38 9.51 11.51
CA LEU A 52 19.14 10.24 11.72
C LEU A 52 19.13 11.51 10.83
N ASN A 53 18.06 11.72 10.10
CA ASN A 53 17.81 12.97 9.38
C ASN A 53 16.92 13.91 10.18
N GLU A 54 15.75 13.42 10.60
CA GLU A 54 14.75 14.21 11.30
C GLU A 54 13.89 13.33 12.23
N CYS A 55 13.43 13.89 13.34
CA CYS A 55 12.41 13.30 14.21
C CYS A 55 11.30 14.33 14.41
N GLU A 56 10.06 13.98 14.09
CA GLU A 56 8.92 14.89 14.12
C GLU A 56 7.78 14.29 14.95
N PRO A 57 7.34 14.99 16.04
CA PRO A 57 6.13 14.62 16.77
C PRO A 57 4.88 14.84 15.92
N ARG A 58 3.92 13.91 16.01
CA ARG A 58 2.64 13.95 15.29
C ARG A 58 1.48 13.60 16.19
N LEU A 59 0.33 14.18 15.86
CA LEU A 59 -0.95 13.85 16.48
C LEU A 59 -1.82 13.13 15.45
N LYS A 60 -2.25 11.90 15.78
CA LYS A 60 -3.18 11.09 15.00
C LYS A 60 -4.35 10.71 15.90
N LEU A 61 -5.57 10.99 15.49
CA LEU A 61 -6.75 10.74 16.31
C LEU A 61 -7.84 10.04 15.51
N ASP A 62 -8.43 9.03 16.13
CA ASP A 62 -9.68 8.47 15.66
C ASP A 62 -10.82 9.48 15.86
N GLY A 63 -11.70 9.53 14.88
CA GLY A 63 -12.78 10.47 14.88
C GLY A 63 -13.94 10.05 14.00
N VAL A 64 -14.75 11.03 13.65
CA VAL A 64 -15.92 10.85 12.79
C VAL A 64 -16.04 12.03 11.84
N MET A 65 -16.59 11.76 10.66
CA MET A 65 -17.04 12.78 9.73
C MET A 65 -18.56 12.75 9.65
N PHE A 66 -19.18 13.92 9.71
CA PHE A 66 -20.61 14.11 9.52
C PHE A 66 -20.83 14.51 8.07
N HIS A 67 -21.63 13.74 7.37
CA HIS A 67 -22.00 14.00 6.00
C HIS A 67 -23.51 14.11 5.87
N ILE A 68 -23.95 15.07 5.08
CA ILE A 68 -25.35 15.23 4.70
C ILE A 68 -25.42 15.02 3.19
N SER A 69 -26.04 13.93 2.77
CA SER A 69 -26.20 13.61 1.36
C SER A 69 -27.16 14.59 0.67
N ASP A 70 -27.13 14.64 -0.66
CA ASP A 70 -28.05 15.47 -1.46
C ASP A 70 -29.54 15.18 -1.19
N ASP A 71 -29.86 13.96 -0.78
CA ASP A 71 -31.21 13.55 -0.39
C ASP A 71 -31.59 13.99 1.04
N GLY A 72 -30.66 14.64 1.76
CA GLY A 72 -30.84 15.12 3.12
C GLY A 72 -30.71 14.04 4.18
N GLU A 73 -30.16 12.88 3.86
CA GLU A 73 -29.82 11.87 4.86
C GLU A 73 -28.51 12.24 5.56
N GLU A 74 -28.55 12.29 6.89
CA GLU A 74 -27.37 12.48 7.74
C GLU A 74 -26.69 11.14 7.97
N SER A 75 -25.40 11.04 7.67
CA SER A 75 -24.56 9.90 7.96
C SER A 75 -23.35 10.30 8.81
N ILE A 76 -22.93 9.41 9.68
CA ILE A 76 -21.72 9.55 10.48
C ILE A 76 -20.81 8.41 10.08
N VAL A 77 -19.65 8.74 9.56
CA VAL A 77 -18.65 7.75 9.14
C VAL A 77 -17.43 7.81 10.07
N PRO A 78 -16.86 6.66 10.42
CA PRO A 78 -15.61 6.61 11.15
C PRO A 78 -14.51 7.29 10.36
N ALA A 79 -13.58 7.93 11.07
CA ALA A 79 -12.52 8.69 10.44
C ALA A 79 -11.21 8.61 11.24
N VAL A 80 -10.10 8.89 10.55
CA VAL A 80 -8.79 9.11 11.15
C VAL A 80 -8.27 10.48 10.71
N TRP A 81 -7.91 11.29 11.68
CA TRP A 81 -7.42 12.64 11.47
C TRP A 81 -5.94 12.73 11.82
N HIS A 82 -5.16 13.31 10.91
CA HIS A 82 -3.73 13.52 11.07
C HIS A 82 -3.45 15.01 11.24
N GLY A 83 -2.79 15.36 12.35
CA GLY A 83 -2.25 16.69 12.54
C GLY A 83 -0.87 16.74 11.90
N ILE A 84 -0.73 17.48 10.82
CA ILE A 84 0.53 17.64 10.11
C ILE A 84 0.88 19.13 10.06
N ASP A 85 2.10 19.43 10.41
CA ASP A 85 2.67 20.72 10.15
C ASP A 85 3.26 20.78 8.73
N GLN A 86 3.82 21.90 8.33
CA GLN A 86 4.52 22.02 7.05
C GLN A 86 5.91 21.35 7.10
N GLY A 87 6.03 20.26 7.88
CA GLY A 87 7.24 19.45 8.00
C GLY A 87 7.65 18.78 6.69
N HIS A 88 8.81 18.13 6.72
CA HIS A 88 9.37 17.50 5.53
C HIS A 88 8.99 16.02 5.44
N ILE A 89 8.56 15.41 6.53
CA ILE A 89 8.25 13.98 6.64
C ILE A 89 6.74 13.75 6.48
N ASP A 90 6.38 12.66 5.82
CA ASP A 90 5.03 12.10 5.78
C ASP A 90 3.96 13.11 5.33
N ARG A 91 4.22 13.76 4.19
CA ARG A 91 3.39 14.81 3.61
C ARG A 91 2.25 14.22 2.79
N VAL A 92 1.19 15.00 2.62
CA VAL A 92 0.15 14.66 1.64
C VAL A 92 0.68 14.93 0.23
N TRP A 93 0.47 13.97 -0.66
CA TRP A 93 0.84 14.07 -2.05
C TRP A 93 -0.33 14.58 -2.90
N PHE A 94 -0.01 15.53 -3.77
CA PHE A 94 -0.93 16.08 -4.76
C PHE A 94 -0.36 15.77 -6.15
N PRO A 95 -0.58 14.55 -6.69
CA PRO A 95 -0.11 14.22 -8.04
C PRO A 95 -0.75 15.15 -9.08
N GLU A 96 0.05 15.58 -10.07
CA GLU A 96 -0.37 16.54 -11.11
C GLU A 96 -1.48 16.02 -12.04
N HIS A 97 -1.90 14.77 -11.91
CA HIS A 97 -2.85 14.11 -12.82
C HIS A 97 -4.11 13.64 -12.09
N GLU A 98 -5.22 14.26 -12.49
CA GLU A 98 -6.62 13.81 -12.46
C GLU A 98 -7.34 13.68 -11.12
N CYS A 99 -6.73 13.23 -10.03
CA CYS A 99 -7.46 12.99 -8.78
C CYS A 99 -7.37 14.15 -7.77
N CYS A 100 -6.25 14.80 -7.79
CA CYS A 100 -5.78 15.50 -6.60
C CYS A 100 -5.41 16.94 -6.93
N SER A 101 -5.74 17.87 -6.04
CA SER A 101 -5.46 19.29 -6.23
C SER A 101 -5.57 20.04 -4.91
N GLY A 102 -5.09 21.26 -4.89
CA GLY A 102 -5.18 22.14 -3.72
C GLY A 102 -3.83 22.39 -3.06
N VAL A 103 -3.88 22.69 -1.79
CA VAL A 103 -2.72 23.06 -0.97
C VAL A 103 -2.81 22.40 0.40
N MET A 104 -1.68 22.31 1.09
CA MET A 104 -1.65 21.88 2.49
C MET A 104 -2.40 22.88 3.37
N PRO A 105 -3.05 22.41 4.46
CA PRO A 105 -3.75 23.29 5.39
C PRO A 105 -2.76 24.26 6.03
N SER A 106 -3.14 25.50 6.17
CA SER A 106 -2.34 26.58 6.75
C SER A 106 -3.04 27.31 7.90
N ALA A 107 -4.33 27.08 8.06
CA ALA A 107 -5.14 27.61 9.15
C ALA A 107 -5.83 26.49 9.93
N ASP A 108 -6.20 26.77 11.18
CA ASP A 108 -6.79 25.80 12.11
C ASP A 108 -8.18 25.27 11.70
N ASP A 109 -8.83 25.90 10.73
CA ASP A 109 -10.13 25.52 10.20
C ASP A 109 -10.05 24.99 8.76
N GLU A 110 -8.85 24.63 8.31
CA GLU A 110 -8.58 24.04 7.00
C GLU A 110 -8.28 22.54 7.12
N ILE A 111 -8.70 21.79 6.10
CA ILE A 111 -8.46 20.36 6.00
C ILE A 111 -8.14 19.95 4.56
N VAL A 112 -7.23 19.01 4.41
CA VAL A 112 -7.07 18.21 3.20
C VAL A 112 -7.74 16.87 3.44
N VAL A 113 -8.53 16.41 2.50
CA VAL A 113 -9.18 15.09 2.56
C VAL A 113 -8.58 14.14 1.54
N ASP A 114 -8.65 12.85 1.82
CA ASP A 114 -8.27 11.82 0.86
C ASP A 114 -9.22 11.83 -0.36
N VAL A 115 -8.68 11.51 -1.53
CA VAL A 115 -9.47 11.49 -2.79
C VAL A 115 -10.72 10.61 -2.68
N ARG A 116 -10.65 9.48 -1.98
CA ARG A 116 -11.77 8.55 -1.80
C ARG A 116 -12.86 9.11 -0.89
N VAL A 117 -12.50 10.02 0.02
CA VAL A 117 -13.48 10.81 0.80
C VAL A 117 -14.21 11.77 -0.13
N ALA A 118 -13.45 12.50 -0.95
CA ALA A 118 -14.02 13.46 -1.88
C ALA A 118 -14.98 12.80 -2.87
N GLU A 119 -14.59 11.68 -3.46
CA GLU A 119 -15.42 10.92 -4.41
C GLU A 119 -16.63 10.25 -3.73
N GLY A 120 -16.42 9.62 -2.56
CA GLY A 120 -17.49 8.87 -1.88
C GLY A 120 -18.54 9.74 -1.23
N MET A 121 -18.21 10.98 -0.90
CA MET A 121 -19.11 11.93 -0.22
C MET A 121 -19.52 13.12 -1.10
N ASP A 122 -19.08 13.14 -2.35
CA ASP A 122 -19.35 14.23 -3.31
C ASP A 122 -19.00 15.61 -2.74
N VAL A 123 -17.82 15.72 -2.12
CA VAL A 123 -17.30 16.97 -1.55
C VAL A 123 -16.06 17.44 -2.32
N GLY A 124 -15.89 18.75 -2.41
CA GLY A 124 -14.84 19.38 -3.18
C GLY A 124 -14.09 20.49 -2.44
N ILE A 125 -13.05 21.01 -3.06
CA ILE A 125 -12.30 22.16 -2.53
C ILE A 125 -13.22 23.36 -2.41
N GLY A 126 -13.25 23.99 -1.22
CA GLY A 126 -14.10 25.10 -0.85
C GLY A 126 -15.34 24.69 -0.08
N ASP A 127 -15.70 23.41 -0.04
CA ASP A 127 -16.80 22.93 0.77
C ASP A 127 -16.45 22.92 2.27
N ARG A 128 -17.47 22.93 3.09
CA ARG A 128 -17.33 22.82 4.54
C ARG A 128 -17.90 21.51 5.04
N ILE A 129 -17.09 20.80 5.81
CA ILE A 129 -17.46 19.54 6.42
C ILE A 129 -17.41 19.66 7.95
N ALA A 130 -18.29 18.92 8.63
CA ALA A 130 -18.25 18.80 10.07
C ALA A 130 -17.46 17.53 10.42
N ILE A 131 -16.45 17.66 11.25
CA ILE A 131 -15.65 16.54 11.75
C ILE A 131 -15.59 16.54 13.26
N GLY A 132 -15.39 15.37 13.85
CA GLY A 132 -15.29 15.18 15.28
C GLY A 132 -14.08 14.34 15.66
N ALA A 133 -13.45 14.70 16.79
CA ALA A 133 -12.44 13.88 17.45
C ALA A 133 -12.48 14.14 18.97
N GLY A 134 -12.18 13.12 19.76
CA GLY A 134 -12.29 13.22 21.21
C GLY A 134 -13.68 13.66 21.65
N SER A 135 -13.79 14.84 22.26
CA SER A 135 -15.08 15.41 22.72
C SER A 135 -15.57 16.59 21.86
N GLY A 136 -14.81 16.98 20.83
CA GLY A 136 -15.09 18.14 20.00
C GLY A 136 -15.73 17.78 18.66
N THR A 137 -16.48 18.74 18.11
CA THR A 137 -16.97 18.71 16.72
C THR A 137 -16.88 20.13 16.17
N LEU A 138 -16.19 20.30 15.05
CA LEU A 138 -15.98 21.58 14.42
C LEU A 138 -16.18 21.47 12.90
N ASN A 139 -16.36 22.63 12.25
CA ASN A 139 -16.47 22.72 10.81
C ASN A 139 -15.14 23.16 10.20
N TYR A 140 -14.72 22.47 9.17
CA TYR A 140 -13.49 22.72 8.43
C TYR A 140 -13.78 23.02 6.96
N SER A 141 -12.95 23.83 6.35
CA SER A 141 -13.00 24.10 4.91
C SER A 141 -12.01 23.21 4.19
N ILE A 142 -12.46 22.49 3.17
CA ILE A 142 -11.59 21.66 2.35
C ILE A 142 -10.73 22.58 1.46
N VAL A 143 -9.41 22.53 1.65
CA VAL A 143 -8.42 23.31 0.89
C VAL A 143 -7.63 22.47 -0.09
N GLY A 144 -7.71 21.15 0.04
CA GLY A 144 -7.05 20.21 -0.86
C GLY A 144 -7.69 18.82 -0.83
N ILE A 145 -7.50 18.13 -1.93
CA ILE A 145 -7.81 16.72 -2.09
C ILE A 145 -6.51 16.04 -2.46
N GLY A 146 -6.03 15.14 -1.63
CA GLY A 146 -4.72 14.56 -1.74
C GLY A 146 -4.70 13.05 -1.49
N PHE A 147 -3.52 12.50 -1.50
CA PHE A 147 -3.27 11.08 -1.34
C PHE A 147 -2.09 10.86 -0.40
N HIS A 148 -2.11 9.75 0.33
CA HIS A 148 -1.03 9.42 1.25
C HIS A 148 -0.73 7.92 1.22
N SER A 149 0.55 7.56 1.24
CA SER A 149 1.00 6.16 1.15
C SER A 149 0.50 5.28 2.29
N ASN A 150 0.32 5.83 3.49
CA ASN A 150 -0.22 5.09 4.63
C ASN A 150 -1.66 4.62 4.41
N HIS A 151 -2.35 5.18 3.42
CA HIS A 151 -3.71 4.83 3.04
C HIS A 151 -3.81 4.24 1.63
N LEU A 152 -2.73 3.66 1.08
CA LEU A 152 -2.79 2.84 -0.15
C LEU A 152 -3.81 1.72 0.01
N TYR A 153 -3.77 1.04 1.14
CA TYR A 153 -4.85 0.18 1.59
C TYR A 153 -5.85 1.00 2.40
N TYR A 154 -6.89 1.48 1.75
CA TYR A 154 -7.89 2.35 2.35
C TYR A 154 -8.86 1.55 3.21
N ALA A 155 -8.56 1.43 4.49
CA ALA A 155 -9.38 0.69 5.44
C ALA A 155 -9.36 1.37 6.80
N GLN A 156 -10.39 1.12 7.59
CA GLN A 156 -10.35 1.43 9.01
C GLN A 156 -9.33 0.50 9.67
N SER A 157 -8.55 1.00 10.62
CA SER A 157 -7.54 0.23 11.32
C SER A 157 -8.09 -1.09 11.87
N GLY A 158 -7.39 -2.18 11.59
CA GLY A 158 -7.80 -3.54 11.95
C GLY A 158 -8.88 -4.17 11.05
N SER A 159 -9.30 -3.50 9.96
CA SER A 159 -10.21 -4.08 8.98
C SER A 159 -9.45 -4.95 7.97
N LEU A 160 -9.98 -6.16 7.72
CA LEU A 160 -9.45 -7.07 6.70
C LEU A 160 -9.89 -6.73 5.26
N PHE A 161 -10.80 -5.79 5.11
CA PHE A 161 -11.34 -5.39 3.81
C PHE A 161 -11.21 -3.89 3.61
N PRO A 162 -10.89 -3.44 2.39
CA PRO A 162 -10.88 -2.03 2.08
C PRO A 162 -12.28 -1.43 2.32
N ALA A 163 -12.32 -0.18 2.73
CA ALA A 163 -13.55 0.56 2.90
C ALA A 163 -14.10 0.99 1.55
N ASP A 164 -15.41 0.87 1.37
CA ASP A 164 -16.06 1.48 0.22
C ASP A 164 -15.96 3.02 0.32
N PRO A 165 -15.83 3.75 -0.80
CA PRO A 165 -15.86 5.20 -0.80
C PRO A 165 -17.09 5.72 -0.05
N GLY A 166 -16.88 6.69 0.86
CA GLY A 166 -17.96 7.25 1.68
C GLY A 166 -18.32 6.47 2.94
N THR A 167 -17.65 5.35 3.27
CA THR A 167 -17.89 4.58 4.51
C THR A 167 -16.81 4.78 5.57
N PHE A 168 -15.71 5.36 5.20
CA PHE A 168 -14.58 5.72 6.04
C PHE A 168 -14.00 7.05 5.56
N ALA A 169 -13.45 7.86 6.45
CA ALA A 169 -12.82 9.11 6.10
C ALA A 169 -11.40 9.21 6.66
N THR A 170 -10.52 9.87 5.93
CA THR A 170 -9.23 10.31 6.43
C THR A 170 -8.93 11.71 5.93
N GLY A 171 -8.28 12.48 6.76
CA GLY A 171 -7.92 13.85 6.43
C GLY A 171 -6.78 14.38 7.28
N TYR A 172 -6.25 15.50 6.82
CA TYR A 172 -5.02 16.10 7.30
C TYR A 172 -5.30 17.56 7.65
N LEU A 173 -5.03 17.89 8.88
CA LEU A 173 -5.21 19.23 9.46
C LEU A 173 -3.86 19.80 9.90
N THR A 174 -3.80 21.06 10.26
CA THR A 174 -2.66 21.55 11.05
C THR A 174 -2.67 20.88 12.42
N ALA A 175 -1.51 20.70 13.04
CA ALA A 175 -1.41 20.15 14.40
C ALA A 175 -2.28 20.94 15.40
N GLU A 176 -2.23 22.27 15.34
CA GLU A 176 -3.06 23.16 16.15
C GLU A 176 -4.57 23.00 15.86
N GLY A 177 -4.95 22.81 14.59
CA GLY A 177 -6.33 22.57 14.19
C GLY A 177 -6.88 21.27 14.77
N LEU A 178 -6.08 20.20 14.76
CA LEU A 178 -6.47 18.91 15.34
C LEU A 178 -6.50 18.95 16.87
N GLU A 179 -5.55 19.61 17.52
CA GLU A 179 -5.59 19.85 18.98
C GLU A 179 -6.88 20.58 19.39
N LYS A 180 -7.21 21.65 18.66
CA LYS A 180 -8.42 22.42 18.90
C LYS A 180 -9.68 21.59 18.73
N LEU A 181 -9.74 20.73 17.72
CA LEU A 181 -10.85 19.79 17.49
C LEU A 181 -11.00 18.83 18.68
N ALA A 182 -9.91 18.27 19.16
CA ALA A 182 -9.89 17.29 20.25
C ALA A 182 -9.98 17.93 21.66
N ASN A 183 -9.96 19.25 21.74
CA ASN A 183 -9.84 20.01 22.98
C ASN A 183 -8.55 19.68 23.76
N LEU A 184 -7.47 19.48 23.01
CA LEU A 184 -6.10 19.35 23.50
C LEU A 184 -5.36 20.68 23.34
N SER A 185 -4.14 20.76 23.85
CA SER A 185 -3.29 21.93 23.72
C SER A 185 -1.84 21.62 24.07
N GLY A 186 -0.94 22.48 23.65
CA GLY A 186 0.46 22.43 24.06
C GLY A 186 1.35 21.54 23.22
N GLY A 187 1.01 21.32 21.95
CA GLY A 187 1.81 20.49 21.06
C GLY A 187 1.64 18.99 21.31
N SER A 188 0.41 18.59 21.68
CA SER A 188 0.10 17.18 21.96
C SER A 188 0.46 16.27 20.79
N ALA A 189 1.11 15.15 21.07
CA ALA A 189 1.49 14.16 20.10
C ALA A 189 1.23 12.74 20.63
N ASN A 190 1.04 11.79 19.74
CA ASN A 190 0.98 10.37 20.07
C ASN A 190 1.75 9.50 19.08
N GLN A 191 2.40 10.13 18.12
CA GLN A 191 3.35 9.52 17.21
C GLN A 191 4.64 10.32 17.15
N LEU A 192 5.77 9.64 16.92
CA LEU A 192 7.01 10.24 16.46
C LEU A 192 7.33 9.62 15.10
N LEU A 193 7.57 10.46 14.13
CA LEU A 193 8.03 10.08 12.80
C LEU A 193 9.52 10.30 12.71
N ILE A 194 10.25 9.29 12.31
CA ILE A 194 11.70 9.30 12.24
C ILE A 194 12.13 9.02 10.82
N ASP A 195 12.88 9.95 10.25
CA ASP A 195 13.45 9.88 8.92
C ASP A 195 14.96 9.62 9.00
N ILE A 196 15.45 8.72 8.16
CA ILE A 196 16.85 8.29 8.12
C ILE A 196 17.47 8.79 6.82
N VAL A 197 18.70 9.30 6.90
CA VAL A 197 19.42 9.79 5.72
C VAL A 197 19.64 8.65 4.71
N GLY A 198 19.21 8.88 3.47
CA GLY A 198 19.44 7.93 2.39
C GLY A 198 18.60 6.68 2.56
N THR A 199 17.32 6.87 2.79
CA THR A 199 16.31 5.79 2.87
C THR A 199 16.63 4.66 1.92
N PRO A 200 16.77 3.42 2.41
CA PRO A 200 17.07 2.27 1.56
C PRO A 200 15.96 2.10 0.50
N GLU A 201 16.34 1.68 -0.69
CA GLU A 201 15.38 1.32 -1.73
C GLU A 201 14.36 0.33 -1.16
N TYR A 202 13.10 0.68 -1.33
CA TYR A 202 12.00 -0.09 -0.79
C TYR A 202 11.72 -1.30 -1.68
N ASP A 203 11.97 -2.51 -1.18
CA ASP A 203 11.68 -3.77 -1.86
C ASP A 203 10.53 -4.51 -1.19
N LEU A 204 9.35 -4.47 -1.81
CA LEU A 204 8.18 -5.22 -1.36
C LEU A 204 8.33 -6.74 -1.45
N GLN A 205 9.28 -7.24 -2.24
CA GLN A 205 9.50 -8.68 -2.43
C GLN A 205 10.40 -9.28 -1.35
N SER A 206 11.27 -8.47 -0.75
CA SER A 206 12.24 -8.95 0.24
C SER A 206 11.76 -8.63 1.64
N THR A 207 11.42 -9.65 2.39
CA THR A 207 11.13 -9.53 3.82
C THR A 207 12.38 -9.27 4.66
N THR A 208 13.57 -9.51 4.08
CA THR A 208 14.85 -9.40 4.77
C THR A 208 15.51 -8.04 4.60
N ASP A 209 15.24 -7.32 3.50
CA ASP A 209 15.95 -6.08 3.19
C ASP A 209 15.33 -4.84 3.84
N ILE A 210 14.07 -4.94 4.27
CA ILE A 210 13.38 -3.86 5.01
C ILE A 210 13.73 -3.87 6.49
N GLU A 211 14.01 -5.03 7.03
CA GLU A 211 14.42 -5.25 8.43
C GLU A 211 15.87 -5.74 8.48
N GLY A 212 16.78 -4.97 7.88
CA GLY A 212 18.21 -5.22 8.06
C GLY A 212 18.59 -5.20 9.53
N GLU A 213 19.67 -5.90 9.90
CA GLU A 213 20.15 -5.93 11.28
C GLU A 213 20.35 -4.53 11.86
N GLU A 214 20.70 -3.54 11.04
CA GLU A 214 20.94 -2.17 11.46
C GLU A 214 19.66 -1.42 11.82
N ILE A 215 18.59 -1.54 11.04
CA ILE A 215 17.29 -0.91 11.38
C ILE A 215 16.70 -1.52 12.64
N THR A 216 16.85 -2.82 12.85
CA THR A 216 16.43 -3.51 14.07
C THR A 216 17.19 -2.98 15.28
N LEU A 217 18.51 -2.77 15.19
CA LEU A 217 19.30 -2.17 16.25
C LEU A 217 18.84 -0.75 16.60
N VAL A 218 18.48 0.04 15.59
CA VAL A 218 17.93 1.40 15.80
C VAL A 218 16.58 1.33 16.51
N ILE A 219 15.67 0.46 16.07
CA ILE A 219 14.35 0.25 16.68
C ILE A 219 14.48 -0.17 18.14
N ASP A 220 15.31 -1.17 18.43
CA ASP A 220 15.57 -1.65 19.81
C ASP A 220 16.13 -0.54 20.69
N LYS A 221 17.03 0.28 20.13
CA LYS A 221 17.60 1.41 20.85
C LYS A 221 16.56 2.48 21.15
N ILE A 222 15.72 2.83 20.18
CA ILE A 222 14.63 3.80 20.37
C ILE A 222 13.65 3.28 21.43
N ASP A 223 13.25 2.02 21.37
CA ASP A 223 12.38 1.42 22.38
C ASP A 223 12.98 1.52 23.79
N SER A 224 14.29 1.25 23.93
CA SER A 224 14.98 1.39 25.20
C SER A 224 15.01 2.83 25.73
N ILE A 225 15.19 3.83 24.85
CA ILE A 225 15.18 5.26 25.22
C ILE A 225 13.79 5.66 25.73
N LEU A 226 12.75 5.25 25.02
CA LEU A 226 11.36 5.57 25.40
C LEU A 226 10.98 4.96 26.75
N GLN A 227 11.41 3.73 27.03
CA GLN A 227 11.19 3.09 28.32
C GLN A 227 11.93 3.80 29.44
N ASP A 228 13.14 4.27 29.21
CA ASP A 228 13.95 4.98 30.21
C ASP A 228 13.43 6.39 30.53
N VAL A 229 12.87 7.10 29.52
CA VAL A 229 12.41 8.50 29.65
C VAL A 229 10.97 8.57 30.16
N HIS A 230 10.14 7.65 29.74
CA HIS A 230 8.72 7.66 30.09
C HIS A 230 8.17 6.24 30.09
N ASP A 231 7.69 5.76 31.23
CA ASP A 231 7.09 4.42 31.40
C ASP A 231 5.73 4.33 30.69
N SER A 232 5.72 4.65 29.38
CA SER A 232 4.53 4.63 28.53
C SER A 232 4.66 3.51 27.50
N PRO A 233 3.64 2.66 27.33
CA PRO A 233 3.65 1.64 26.32
C PRO A 233 3.69 2.31 24.93
N SER A 234 4.77 2.14 24.22
CA SER A 234 4.98 2.63 22.87
C SER A 234 5.22 1.44 21.93
N LEU A 235 4.71 1.56 20.72
CA LEU A 235 5.00 0.63 19.63
C LEU A 235 6.04 1.29 18.73
N VAL A 236 7.17 0.63 18.52
CA VAL A 236 8.21 1.11 17.60
C VAL A 236 8.29 0.12 16.45
N TYR A 237 8.12 0.61 15.22
CA TYR A 237 8.15 -0.22 14.03
C TYR A 237 8.68 0.52 12.82
N SER A 238 9.23 -0.22 11.88
CA SER A 238 9.70 0.29 10.59
C SER A 238 8.55 0.39 9.57
N ARG A 239 8.88 0.79 8.35
CA ARG A 239 7.94 0.80 7.20
C ARG A 239 7.24 -0.54 7.00
N SER A 240 7.88 -1.67 7.33
CA SER A 240 7.28 -2.99 7.21
C SER A 240 6.06 -3.22 8.11
N GLY A 241 6.00 -2.51 9.23
CA GLY A 241 4.87 -2.55 10.18
C GLY A 241 3.73 -1.58 9.83
N VAL A 242 3.87 -0.78 8.79
CA VAL A 242 2.78 0.08 8.31
C VAL A 242 1.69 -0.78 7.66
N GLU A 243 0.46 -0.61 8.10
CA GLU A 243 -0.69 -1.46 7.70
C GLU A 243 -0.84 -1.57 6.18
N SER A 244 -0.73 -0.45 5.45
CA SER A 244 -0.80 -0.46 3.98
C SER A 244 0.32 -1.26 3.33
N VAL A 245 1.52 -1.21 3.88
CA VAL A 245 2.69 -1.96 3.39
C VAL A 245 2.52 -3.44 3.66
N GLU A 246 2.09 -3.81 4.87
CA GLU A 246 1.84 -5.19 5.24
C GLU A 246 0.78 -5.84 4.34
N PHE A 247 -0.32 -5.12 4.06
CA PHE A 247 -1.36 -5.60 3.16
C PHE A 247 -0.87 -5.75 1.72
N LEU A 248 -0.15 -4.78 1.18
CA LEU A 248 0.41 -4.87 -0.17
C LEU A 248 1.36 -6.04 -0.32
N ARG A 249 2.19 -6.29 0.70
CA ARG A 249 3.08 -7.45 0.74
C ARG A 249 2.29 -8.76 0.78
N ALA A 250 1.32 -8.87 1.67
CA ALA A 250 0.49 -10.07 1.80
C ALA A 250 -0.30 -10.36 0.52
N ASP A 251 -0.79 -9.31 -0.16
CA ASP A 251 -1.47 -9.46 -1.46
C ASP A 251 -0.51 -9.93 -2.56
N ALA A 252 0.70 -9.36 -2.63
CA ALA A 252 1.72 -9.79 -3.58
C ALA A 252 2.17 -11.24 -3.36
N GLU A 253 2.39 -11.65 -2.11
CA GLU A 253 2.74 -13.03 -1.76
C GLU A 253 1.57 -13.99 -2.08
N SER A 254 0.35 -13.65 -1.70
CA SER A 254 -0.85 -14.43 -1.98
C SER A 254 -1.09 -14.59 -3.49
N ALA A 255 -0.85 -13.54 -4.26
CA ALA A 255 -0.95 -13.59 -5.71
C ALA A 255 0.05 -14.60 -6.29
N MET A 256 1.32 -14.58 -5.86
CA MET A 256 2.32 -15.54 -6.33
C MET A 256 1.97 -16.99 -5.96
N ASP A 257 1.46 -17.22 -4.75
CA ASP A 257 1.04 -18.54 -4.28
C ASP A 257 -0.15 -19.11 -5.07
N ILE A 258 -1.04 -18.25 -5.55
CA ILE A 258 -2.20 -18.66 -6.36
C ILE A 258 -1.82 -18.83 -7.83
N TYR A 259 -0.96 -18.00 -8.40
CA TYR A 259 -0.60 -18.06 -9.82
C TYR A 259 0.07 -19.38 -10.21
N VAL A 260 0.94 -19.94 -9.39
CA VAL A 260 1.67 -21.17 -9.68
C VAL A 260 0.70 -22.37 -9.78
N PRO A 261 -0.15 -22.69 -8.79
CA PRO A 261 -1.06 -23.84 -8.89
C PRO A 261 -2.12 -23.65 -9.99
N VAL A 262 -2.62 -22.45 -10.22
CA VAL A 262 -3.57 -22.16 -11.30
C VAL A 262 -2.92 -22.40 -12.66
N THR A 263 -1.70 -21.94 -12.86
CA THR A 263 -0.95 -22.17 -14.11
C THR A 263 -0.71 -23.66 -14.34
N VAL A 264 -0.32 -24.40 -13.31
CA VAL A 264 -0.13 -25.86 -13.38
C VAL A 264 -1.44 -26.56 -13.72
N MET A 265 -2.55 -26.17 -13.10
CA MET A 265 -3.87 -26.75 -13.39
C MET A 265 -4.29 -26.51 -14.85
N ILE A 266 -4.09 -25.28 -15.36
CA ILE A 266 -4.38 -24.95 -16.76
C ILE A 266 -3.48 -25.77 -17.69
N ALA A 267 -2.20 -25.93 -17.38
CA ALA A 267 -1.26 -26.73 -18.17
C ALA A 267 -1.67 -28.21 -18.22
N ILE A 268 -2.13 -28.78 -17.10
CA ILE A 268 -2.65 -30.16 -17.05
C ILE A 268 -3.88 -30.31 -17.94
N VAL A 269 -4.86 -29.42 -17.82
CA VAL A 269 -6.10 -29.46 -18.64
C VAL A 269 -5.76 -29.32 -20.13
N ALA A 270 -4.87 -28.39 -20.48
CA ALA A 270 -4.40 -28.25 -21.86
C ALA A 270 -3.69 -29.51 -22.36
N GLY A 271 -2.82 -30.10 -21.53
CA GLY A 271 -2.13 -31.36 -21.85
C GLY A 271 -3.09 -32.53 -22.11
N ILE A 272 -4.10 -32.70 -21.27
CA ILE A 272 -5.14 -33.72 -21.46
C ILE A 272 -5.92 -33.47 -22.75
N THR A 273 -6.28 -32.23 -23.04
CA THR A 273 -7.02 -31.88 -24.26
C THR A 273 -6.21 -32.14 -25.52
N ILE A 274 -4.93 -31.82 -25.51
CA ILE A 274 -4.00 -32.12 -26.61
C ILE A 274 -3.84 -33.64 -26.78
N PHE A 275 -3.67 -34.36 -25.67
CA PHE A 275 -3.54 -35.83 -25.69
C PHE A 275 -4.77 -36.51 -26.31
N LEU A 276 -5.98 -36.12 -25.88
CA LEU A 276 -7.23 -36.65 -26.42
C LEU A 276 -7.42 -36.31 -27.89
N SER A 277 -7.05 -35.12 -28.32
CA SER A 277 -7.11 -34.68 -29.71
C SER A 277 -6.14 -35.50 -30.60
N LEU A 278 -4.92 -35.73 -30.11
CA LEU A 278 -3.93 -36.56 -30.78
C LEU A 278 -4.38 -38.01 -30.88
N GLN A 279 -4.95 -38.57 -29.81
CA GLN A 279 -5.48 -39.92 -29.81
C GLN A 279 -6.56 -40.09 -30.87
N ARG A 280 -7.50 -39.15 -31.00
CA ARG A 280 -8.52 -39.16 -32.06
C ARG A 280 -7.92 -39.05 -33.46
N LEU A 281 -6.91 -38.18 -33.64
CA LEU A 281 -6.22 -38.03 -34.92
C LEU A 281 -5.56 -39.34 -35.36
N VAL A 282 -4.80 -39.95 -34.45
CA VAL A 282 -4.13 -41.26 -34.73
C VAL A 282 -5.15 -42.35 -35.02
N GLN A 283 -6.25 -42.43 -34.29
CA GLN A 283 -7.31 -43.40 -34.52
C GLN A 283 -8.00 -43.21 -35.89
N SER A 284 -8.27 -41.96 -36.31
CA SER A 284 -8.88 -41.66 -37.61
C SER A 284 -7.97 -42.03 -38.78
N GLN A 285 -6.64 -42.00 -38.59
CA GLN A 285 -5.65 -42.30 -39.63
C GLN A 285 -5.03 -43.72 -39.48
N ALA A 286 -5.56 -44.52 -38.59
CA ALA A 286 -5.04 -45.88 -38.34
C ALA A 286 -4.92 -46.73 -39.58
N ARG A 287 -5.86 -46.59 -40.55
CA ARG A 287 -5.84 -47.30 -41.82
C ARG A 287 -4.67 -46.87 -42.69
N GLU A 288 -4.37 -45.60 -42.78
CA GLU A 288 -3.23 -45.07 -43.57
C GLU A 288 -1.91 -45.50 -42.96
N ILE A 289 -1.79 -45.45 -41.64
CA ILE A 289 -0.62 -45.91 -40.90
C ILE A 289 -0.39 -47.40 -41.16
N ALA A 290 -1.46 -48.22 -41.18
CA ALA A 290 -1.38 -49.66 -41.48
C ALA A 290 -0.87 -49.93 -42.91
N ILE A 291 -1.37 -49.18 -43.92
CA ILE A 291 -0.91 -49.29 -45.32
C ILE A 291 0.59 -48.91 -45.43
N LEU A 292 1.03 -47.83 -44.82
CA LEU A 292 2.42 -47.41 -44.83
C LEU A 292 3.34 -48.47 -44.21
N ARG A 293 2.89 -49.16 -43.18
CA ARG A 293 3.60 -50.26 -42.53
C ARG A 293 3.69 -51.51 -43.38
N THR A 294 2.64 -51.85 -44.15
CA THR A 294 2.68 -52.99 -45.07
C THR A 294 3.62 -52.74 -46.26
N LEU A 295 3.85 -51.46 -46.60
CA LEU A 295 4.85 -51.05 -47.59
C LEU A 295 6.30 -51.02 -47.04
N GLY A 296 6.51 -51.44 -45.78
CA GLY A 296 7.83 -51.59 -45.17
C GLY A 296 8.43 -50.30 -44.59
N ILE A 297 7.65 -49.20 -44.44
CA ILE A 297 8.16 -47.96 -43.88
C ILE A 297 8.38 -48.16 -42.36
N PRO A 298 9.58 -47.87 -41.84
CA PRO A 298 9.88 -48.07 -40.45
C PRO A 298 9.17 -47.02 -39.55
N ARG A 299 8.86 -47.44 -38.31
CA ARG A 299 8.17 -46.59 -37.32
C ARG A 299 8.86 -45.23 -37.11
N ASN A 300 10.19 -45.20 -37.13
CA ASN A 300 10.99 -43.99 -36.89
C ASN A 300 10.79 -42.89 -37.95
N VAL A 301 10.19 -43.22 -39.11
CA VAL A 301 9.86 -42.24 -40.16
C VAL A 301 8.41 -41.79 -40.04
N ILE A 302 7.51 -42.64 -39.55
CA ILE A 302 6.09 -42.34 -39.42
C ILE A 302 5.84 -41.46 -38.18
N ILE A 303 6.43 -41.80 -37.04
CA ILE A 303 6.20 -41.13 -35.76
C ILE A 303 6.53 -39.62 -35.79
N PRO A 304 7.66 -39.14 -36.34
CA PRO A 304 7.97 -37.72 -36.37
C PRO A 304 6.92 -36.87 -37.08
N GLY A 305 6.28 -37.38 -38.14
CA GLY A 305 5.24 -36.67 -38.89
C GLY A 305 4.02 -36.34 -38.04
N TYR A 306 3.67 -37.25 -37.09
CA TYR A 306 2.53 -37.06 -36.18
C TYR A 306 2.86 -36.20 -34.96
N ILE A 307 4.13 -36.19 -34.54
CA ILE A 307 4.58 -35.37 -33.40
C ILE A 307 4.87 -33.91 -33.83
N LEU A 308 5.33 -33.72 -35.07
CA LEU A 308 5.70 -32.40 -35.57
C LEU A 308 4.52 -31.42 -35.56
N MET A 309 3.34 -31.87 -35.93
CA MET A 309 2.16 -30.98 -35.99
C MET A 309 1.75 -30.40 -34.61
N PRO A 310 1.60 -31.21 -33.55
CA PRO A 310 1.32 -30.69 -32.20
C PRO A 310 2.43 -29.81 -31.65
N VAL A 311 3.68 -30.12 -31.97
CA VAL A 311 4.82 -29.28 -31.55
C VAL A 311 4.76 -27.91 -32.21
N ILE A 312 4.45 -27.84 -33.50
CA ILE A 312 4.28 -26.54 -34.19
C ILE A 312 3.10 -25.77 -33.61
N ILE A 313 1.96 -26.39 -33.37
CA ILE A 313 0.80 -25.75 -32.77
C ILE A 313 1.13 -25.27 -31.36
N GLY A 314 1.82 -26.06 -30.56
CA GLY A 314 2.28 -25.69 -29.23
C GLY A 314 3.21 -24.46 -29.23
N LEU A 315 4.20 -24.46 -30.14
CA LEU A 315 5.13 -23.33 -30.28
C LEU A 315 4.41 -22.03 -30.71
N VAL A 316 3.50 -22.14 -31.68
CA VAL A 316 2.69 -20.99 -32.10
C VAL A 316 1.81 -20.50 -30.97
N GLY A 317 1.17 -21.41 -30.21
CA GLY A 317 0.37 -21.08 -29.05
C GLY A 317 1.18 -20.39 -27.95
N CYS A 318 2.38 -20.88 -27.64
CA CYS A 318 3.28 -20.25 -26.67
C CYS A 318 3.74 -18.86 -27.12
N LEU A 319 4.08 -18.68 -28.40
CA LEU A 319 4.46 -17.36 -28.93
C LEU A 319 3.31 -16.36 -28.88
N LEU A 320 2.11 -16.77 -29.29
CA LEU A 320 0.93 -15.93 -29.18
C LEU A 320 0.59 -15.61 -27.73
N GLY A 321 0.65 -16.60 -26.83
CA GLY A 321 0.42 -16.40 -25.41
C GLY A 321 1.41 -15.42 -24.78
N ALA A 322 2.69 -15.51 -25.14
CA ALA A 322 3.72 -14.55 -24.69
C ALA A 322 3.46 -13.13 -25.23
N ILE A 323 3.12 -13.00 -26.51
CA ILE A 323 2.82 -11.70 -27.12
C ILE A 323 1.58 -11.07 -26.46
N PHE A 324 0.49 -11.84 -26.29
CA PHE A 324 -0.71 -11.35 -25.64
C PHE A 324 -0.47 -11.06 -24.16
N GLY A 325 0.31 -11.87 -23.45
CA GLY A 325 0.68 -11.63 -22.06
C GLY A 325 1.43 -10.31 -21.88
N ILE A 326 2.36 -9.99 -22.78
CA ILE A 326 3.10 -8.72 -22.75
C ILE A 326 2.21 -7.55 -23.17
N LEU A 327 1.40 -7.70 -24.23
CA LEU A 327 0.57 -6.61 -24.76
C LEU A 327 -0.59 -6.21 -23.86
N PHE A 328 -1.17 -7.16 -23.14
CA PHE A 328 -2.35 -6.93 -22.28
C PHE A 328 -2.00 -6.95 -20.79
N GLY A 329 -0.90 -7.58 -20.39
CA GLY A 329 -0.44 -7.57 -19.02
C GLY A 329 0.39 -6.33 -18.67
N ALA A 330 1.23 -5.84 -19.60
CA ALA A 330 2.05 -4.67 -19.36
C ALA A 330 1.26 -3.33 -19.26
N PRO A 331 0.24 -3.04 -20.07
CA PRO A 331 -0.53 -1.81 -19.93
C PRO A 331 -1.39 -1.76 -18.66
N SER A 332 -1.91 -2.89 -18.20
CA SER A 332 -2.66 -2.95 -16.94
C SER A 332 -1.77 -2.84 -15.68
N MET A 333 -0.46 -2.74 -15.87
CA MET A 333 0.52 -2.48 -14.82
C MET A 333 1.03 -1.02 -14.87
N LEU A 334 0.60 -0.22 -15.85
CA LEU A 334 1.03 1.17 -16.07
C LEU A 334 -0.11 2.19 -15.94
N ASP A 335 -1.36 1.76 -15.79
CA ASP A 335 -2.54 2.54 -15.43
C ASP A 335 -2.95 2.26 -13.97
#